data_de9bf5a207873227445c548023227adc
#
_entry.id   de9bf5a207873227445c548023227adc
#
_cell.length_a   1.000
_cell.length_b   1.000
_cell.length_c   1.000
_cell.angle_alpha   90.00
_cell.angle_beta   90.00
_cell.angle_gamma   90.00
#
_symmetry.space_group_name_H-M   'P 1'
#
loop_
_entity.id
_entity.type
_entity.pdbx_description
1 polymer ?
#
loop_
_entity_poly.entity_id
_entity_poly.type
_entity_poly.pdbx_seq_one_letter_code
_entity_poly.pdbx_strand_id
1 'polypeptide(L)'
;MNLKYSASSTGATLVVSSGIVSLIPSLRGGVLPGVAIGLLGVVVVLAGLYRGVSSAITGGGLCLYFNVLIAGVNGVGAIWLLGGTLGTVVAWDSANNAVRVRKQLLSDTDTMDIELLHVGATTVVIIAGGILAFLASFLVVTPPSVVVIVLLLLTAIILATILTSRELAEKHR
;
A
#
# COMPACT_ATOMS: atom_id res chain seq x y z
N MET A 1 32.94 -8.95 -8.54
CA MET A 1 32.00 -8.51 -9.57
C MET A 1 30.90 -7.75 -8.86
N ASN A 2 30.98 -6.39 -8.83
CA ASN A 2 30.01 -5.56 -8.15
C ASN A 2 28.79 -5.40 -9.06
N LEU A 3 27.79 -6.26 -8.91
CA LEU A 3 26.47 -6.05 -9.51
C LEU A 3 25.87 -4.80 -8.87
N LYS A 4 25.89 -3.69 -9.59
CA LYS A 4 25.16 -2.47 -9.23
C LYS A 4 23.68 -2.85 -9.15
N TYR A 5 23.20 -2.98 -7.95
CA TYR A 5 21.77 -3.19 -7.64
C TYR A 5 21.00 -1.89 -7.96
N SER A 6 20.66 -1.70 -9.21
CA SER A 6 19.74 -0.65 -9.63
C SER A 6 18.32 -1.16 -9.43
N ALA A 7 17.57 -0.57 -8.50
CA ALA A 7 16.13 -0.73 -8.50
C ALA A 7 15.61 -0.26 -9.86
N SER A 8 14.67 -0.97 -10.47
CA SER A 8 14.01 -0.52 -11.70
C SER A 8 13.54 0.92 -11.48
N SER A 9 13.96 1.84 -12.34
CA SER A 9 13.58 3.25 -12.24
C SER A 9 12.06 3.42 -12.22
N THR A 10 11.34 2.58 -12.94
CA THR A 10 9.88 2.53 -13.00
C THR A 10 9.27 2.18 -11.64
N GLY A 11 9.76 1.13 -10.96
CA GLY A 11 9.26 0.73 -9.64
C GLY A 11 9.48 1.80 -8.58
N ALA A 12 10.66 2.43 -8.56
CA ALA A 12 10.96 3.52 -7.64
C ALA A 12 10.06 4.75 -7.89
N THR A 13 9.82 5.12 -9.14
CA THR A 13 8.94 6.24 -9.51
C THR A 13 7.50 5.98 -9.08
N LEU A 14 6.97 4.77 -9.27
CA LEU A 14 5.62 4.39 -8.83
C LEU A 14 5.48 4.47 -7.31
N VAL A 15 6.47 3.97 -6.57
CA VAL A 15 6.48 4.03 -5.10
C VAL A 15 6.51 5.48 -4.61
N VAL A 16 7.33 6.35 -5.21
CA VAL A 16 7.41 7.76 -4.81
C VAL A 16 6.12 8.49 -5.14
N SER A 17 5.59 8.36 -6.36
CA SER A 17 4.38 9.06 -6.77
C SER A 17 3.17 8.65 -5.95
N SER A 18 2.96 7.35 -5.73
CA SER A 18 1.86 6.83 -4.92
C SER A 18 2.03 7.15 -3.43
N GLY A 19 3.27 7.14 -2.93
CA GLY A 19 3.60 7.59 -1.58
C GLY A 19 3.26 9.07 -1.36
N ILE A 20 3.54 9.94 -2.34
CA ILE A 20 3.14 11.36 -2.30
C ILE A 20 1.61 11.50 -2.28
N VAL A 21 0.90 10.73 -3.11
CA VAL A 21 -0.57 10.71 -3.12
C VAL A 21 -1.12 10.36 -1.73
N SER A 22 -0.49 9.43 -1.02
CA SER A 22 -0.92 9.04 0.33
C SER A 22 -0.79 10.17 1.37
N LEU A 23 0.06 11.19 1.12
CA LEU A 23 0.24 12.34 2.03
C LEU A 23 -0.84 13.42 1.83
N ILE A 24 -1.53 13.44 0.70
CA ILE A 24 -2.50 14.49 0.35
C ILE A 24 -3.55 14.71 1.44
N PRO A 25 -4.17 13.66 2.04
CA PRO A 25 -5.17 13.86 3.10
C PRO A 25 -4.65 14.69 4.26
N SER A 26 -3.48 14.35 4.79
CA SER A 26 -2.90 15.06 5.94
C SER A 26 -2.43 16.48 5.59
N LEU A 27 -1.89 16.66 4.39
CA LEU A 27 -1.51 17.99 3.89
C LEU A 27 -2.74 18.90 3.76
N ARG A 28 -3.83 18.37 3.18
CA ARG A 28 -5.07 19.14 3.00
C ARG A 28 -5.76 19.43 4.34
N GLY A 29 -5.68 18.53 5.29
CA GLY A 29 -6.21 18.72 6.64
C GLY A 29 -5.33 19.57 7.56
N GLY A 30 -4.15 19.96 7.14
CA GLY A 30 -3.18 20.67 8.00
C GLY A 30 -2.68 19.83 9.17
N VAL A 31 -2.73 18.50 9.06
CA VAL A 31 -2.45 17.57 10.15
C VAL A 31 -0.95 17.22 10.17
N LEU A 32 -0.15 18.09 10.80
CA LEU A 32 1.32 17.95 10.86
C LEU A 32 1.81 16.57 11.36
N PRO A 33 1.25 15.98 12.44
CA PRO A 33 1.68 14.64 12.87
C PRO A 33 1.44 13.58 11.80
N GLY A 34 0.33 13.66 11.06
CA GLY A 34 0.03 12.76 9.95
C GLY A 34 1.07 12.90 8.84
N VAL A 35 1.39 14.13 8.44
CA VAL A 35 2.40 14.40 7.40
C VAL A 35 3.77 13.84 7.82
N ALA A 36 4.18 14.04 9.08
CA ALA A 36 5.48 13.56 9.58
C ALA A 36 5.56 12.02 9.52
N ILE A 37 4.51 11.33 9.99
CA ILE A 37 4.43 9.85 9.95
C ILE A 37 4.39 9.36 8.50
N GLY A 38 3.65 10.03 7.64
CA GLY A 38 3.57 9.67 6.23
C GLY A 38 4.91 9.84 5.50
N LEU A 39 5.63 10.94 5.74
CA LEU A 39 6.98 11.14 5.19
C LEU A 39 7.95 10.06 5.67
N LEU A 40 7.91 9.72 6.97
CA LEU A 40 8.68 8.61 7.51
C LEU A 40 8.33 7.31 6.79
N GLY A 41 7.04 7.06 6.54
CA GLY A 41 6.55 5.90 5.79
C GLY A 41 7.16 5.82 4.39
N VAL A 42 7.14 6.91 3.62
CA VAL A 42 7.75 6.98 2.28
C VAL A 42 9.24 6.64 2.35
N VAL A 43 9.98 7.24 3.29
CA VAL A 43 11.43 7.00 3.44
C VAL A 43 11.70 5.54 3.79
N VAL A 44 10.92 4.94 4.68
CA VAL A 44 11.09 3.53 5.10
C VAL A 44 10.74 2.57 3.96
N VAL A 45 9.67 2.83 3.17
CA VAL A 45 9.34 2.02 1.98
C VAL A 45 10.48 2.09 0.97
N LEU A 46 10.99 3.27 0.67
CA LEU A 46 12.11 3.45 -0.24
C LEU A 46 13.37 2.74 0.26
N ALA A 47 13.72 2.89 1.53
CA ALA A 47 14.86 2.20 2.12
C ALA A 47 14.70 0.67 2.03
N GLY A 48 13.48 0.15 2.27
CA GLY A 48 13.13 -1.26 2.11
C GLY A 48 13.28 -1.73 0.66
N LEU A 49 12.80 -0.93 -0.30
CA LEU A 49 12.93 -1.20 -1.73
C LEU A 49 14.38 -1.30 -2.17
N TYR A 50 15.22 -0.32 -1.81
CA TYR A 50 16.64 -0.31 -2.18
C TYR A 50 17.43 -1.45 -1.52
N ARG A 51 17.12 -1.78 -0.27
CA ARG A 51 17.77 -2.89 0.47
C ARG A 51 17.18 -4.26 0.17
N GLY A 52 16.04 -4.35 -0.52
CA GLY A 52 15.34 -5.62 -0.79
C GLY A 52 14.72 -6.26 0.46
N VAL A 53 14.37 -5.46 1.46
CA VAL A 53 13.85 -5.90 2.77
C VAL A 53 12.34 -5.70 2.83
N SER A 54 11.55 -6.77 2.62
CA SER A 54 10.08 -6.73 2.61
C SER A 54 9.48 -6.28 3.95
N SER A 55 10.09 -6.62 5.08
CA SER A 55 9.61 -6.18 6.40
C SER A 55 9.69 -4.65 6.57
N ALA A 56 10.71 -4.00 6.01
CA ALA A 56 10.81 -2.54 6.01
C ALA A 56 9.71 -1.92 5.13
N ILE A 57 9.43 -2.51 3.96
CA ILE A 57 8.33 -2.07 3.07
C ILE A 57 6.99 -2.15 3.80
N THR A 58 6.74 -3.26 4.51
CA THR A 58 5.50 -3.42 5.30
C THR A 58 5.42 -2.40 6.43
N GLY A 59 6.51 -2.18 7.17
CA GLY A 59 6.56 -1.16 8.22
C GLY A 59 6.30 0.25 7.69
N GLY A 60 6.92 0.60 6.56
CA GLY A 60 6.66 1.89 5.89
C GLY A 60 5.23 2.03 5.37
N GLY A 61 4.65 0.96 4.81
CA GLY A 61 3.25 0.91 4.41
C GLY A 61 2.29 1.14 5.57
N LEU A 62 2.57 0.56 6.73
CA LEU A 62 1.82 0.84 7.96
C LEU A 62 1.90 2.32 8.37
N CYS A 63 3.08 2.94 8.30
CA CYS A 63 3.21 4.37 8.58
C CYS A 63 2.37 5.22 7.62
N LEU A 64 2.36 4.88 6.32
CA LEU A 64 1.51 5.55 5.33
C LEU A 64 0.01 5.37 5.65
N TYR A 65 -0.37 4.18 6.08
CA TYR A 65 -1.75 3.90 6.49
C TYR A 65 -2.16 4.70 7.75
N PHE A 66 -1.29 4.75 8.76
CA PHE A 66 -1.52 5.57 9.96
C PHE A 66 -1.64 7.06 9.64
N ASN A 67 -0.85 7.57 8.68
CA ASN A 67 -1.02 8.94 8.18
C ASN A 67 -2.46 9.20 7.72
N VAL A 68 -3.03 8.30 6.91
CA VAL A 68 -4.41 8.43 6.40
C VAL A 68 -5.43 8.33 7.54
N LEU A 69 -5.23 7.41 8.52
CA LEU A 69 -6.11 7.29 9.68
C LEU A 69 -6.10 8.57 10.53
N ILE A 70 -4.93 9.14 10.78
CA ILE A 70 -4.81 10.40 11.55
C ILE A 70 -5.54 11.54 10.82
N ALA A 71 -5.42 11.63 9.49
CA ALA A 71 -6.18 12.59 8.70
C ALA A 71 -7.69 12.38 8.83
N GLY A 72 -8.15 11.11 8.83
CA GLY A 72 -9.56 10.77 9.01
C GLY A 72 -10.12 11.18 10.37
N VAL A 73 -9.38 10.92 11.45
CA VAL A 73 -9.78 11.35 12.82
C VAL A 73 -9.86 12.87 12.92
N ASN A 74 -9.07 13.60 12.14
CA ASN A 74 -9.10 15.07 12.08
C ASN A 74 -10.17 15.61 11.10
N GLY A 75 -11.11 14.79 10.63
CA GLY A 75 -12.27 15.23 9.86
C GLY A 75 -12.00 15.48 8.37
N VAL A 76 -10.91 14.96 7.81
CA VAL A 76 -10.65 15.06 6.37
C VAL A 76 -11.70 14.27 5.61
N GLY A 77 -12.28 14.86 4.56
CA GLY A 77 -13.39 14.27 3.80
C GLY A 77 -13.03 12.93 3.14
N ALA A 78 -14.02 12.03 3.04
CA ALA A 78 -13.89 10.65 2.60
C ALA A 78 -13.16 10.48 1.26
N ILE A 79 -13.40 11.36 0.28
CA ILE A 79 -12.76 11.29 -1.05
C ILE A 79 -11.24 11.39 -0.95
N TRP A 80 -10.72 12.24 -0.06
CA TRP A 80 -9.29 12.42 0.16
C TRP A 80 -8.69 11.23 0.90
N LEU A 81 -9.42 10.68 1.87
CA LEU A 81 -9.00 9.48 2.60
C LEU A 81 -8.93 8.27 1.68
N LEU A 82 -9.92 8.11 0.78
CA LEU A 82 -9.88 7.07 -0.25
C LEU A 82 -8.66 7.22 -1.15
N GLY A 83 -8.40 8.41 -1.67
CA GLY A 83 -7.22 8.68 -2.50
C GLY A 83 -5.92 8.36 -1.77
N GLY A 84 -5.79 8.76 -0.51
CA GLY A 84 -4.64 8.46 0.33
C GLY A 84 -4.46 6.98 0.60
N THR A 85 -5.56 6.26 0.87
CA THR A 85 -5.54 4.81 1.07
C THR A 85 -5.11 4.07 -0.21
N LEU A 86 -5.66 4.45 -1.37
CA LEU A 86 -5.27 3.91 -2.66
C LEU A 86 -3.77 4.14 -2.93
N GLY A 87 -3.28 5.37 -2.69
CA GLY A 87 -1.86 5.69 -2.79
C GLY A 87 -0.99 4.80 -1.88
N THR A 88 -1.41 4.57 -0.64
CA THR A 88 -0.72 3.70 0.31
C THR A 88 -0.63 2.26 -0.20
N VAL A 89 -1.75 1.69 -0.66
CA VAL A 89 -1.80 0.31 -1.15
C VAL A 89 -0.94 0.14 -2.40
N VAL A 90 -1.02 1.07 -3.35
CA VAL A 90 -0.20 1.05 -4.57
C VAL A 90 1.29 1.17 -4.24
N ALA A 91 1.67 2.06 -3.32
CA ALA A 91 3.06 2.20 -2.89
C ALA A 91 3.61 0.91 -2.28
N TRP A 92 2.83 0.31 -1.38
CA TRP A 92 3.20 -0.93 -0.69
C TRP A 92 3.27 -2.13 -1.64
N ASP A 93 2.26 -2.31 -2.50
CA ASP A 93 2.20 -3.42 -3.45
C ASP A 93 3.32 -3.32 -4.50
N SER A 94 3.50 -2.14 -5.12
CA SER A 94 4.55 -1.91 -6.10
C SER A 94 5.95 -2.15 -5.52
N ALA A 95 6.20 -1.71 -4.27
CA ALA A 95 7.49 -1.93 -3.61
C ALA A 95 7.73 -3.41 -3.33
N ASN A 96 6.74 -4.15 -2.82
CA ASN A 96 6.86 -5.59 -2.58
C ASN A 96 7.02 -6.39 -3.87
N ASN A 97 6.28 -6.04 -4.92
CA ASN A 97 6.39 -6.68 -6.22
C ASN A 97 7.80 -6.47 -6.81
N ALA A 98 8.31 -5.24 -6.79
CA ALA A 98 9.66 -4.95 -7.26
C ALA A 98 10.74 -5.77 -6.54
N VAL A 99 10.58 -6.00 -5.22
CA VAL A 99 11.51 -6.86 -4.45
C VAL A 99 11.35 -8.33 -4.83
N ARG A 100 10.12 -8.82 -5.06
CA ARG A 100 9.85 -10.20 -5.47
C ARG A 100 10.44 -10.48 -6.86
N VAL A 101 10.14 -9.65 -7.84
CA VAL A 101 10.66 -9.75 -9.22
C VAL A 101 12.18 -9.75 -9.20
N ARG A 102 12.80 -8.86 -8.43
CA ARG A 102 14.26 -8.82 -8.28
C ARG A 102 14.86 -10.12 -7.73
N LYS A 103 14.19 -10.79 -6.79
CA LYS A 103 14.64 -12.09 -6.25
C LYS A 103 14.49 -13.22 -7.27
N GLN A 104 13.53 -13.10 -8.19
CA GLN A 104 13.28 -14.09 -9.25
C GLN A 104 14.19 -13.88 -10.47
N LEU A 105 14.58 -12.62 -10.76
CA LEU A 105 15.44 -12.24 -11.90
C LEU A 105 16.94 -12.64 -11.79
N LEU A 106 17.33 -13.36 -10.75
CA LEU A 106 18.59 -14.11 -10.78
C LEU A 106 18.54 -15.25 -11.81
N SER A 107 17.42 -15.44 -12.50
CA SER A 107 17.16 -16.36 -13.59
C SER A 107 16.71 -15.57 -14.83
N ASP A 108 17.63 -15.35 -15.72
CA ASP A 108 17.69 -14.73 -17.06
C ASP A 108 16.38 -14.78 -17.88
N THR A 109 15.42 -13.87 -17.65
CA THR A 109 14.23 -13.73 -18.50
C THR A 109 13.71 -12.29 -18.47
N ASP A 110 13.35 -11.78 -19.64
CA ASP A 110 12.77 -10.45 -19.86
C ASP A 110 11.37 -10.38 -19.21
N THR A 111 11.27 -9.72 -18.06
CA THR A 111 10.07 -9.73 -17.21
C THR A 111 9.28 -8.42 -17.22
N MET A 112 9.66 -7.47 -18.08
CA MET A 112 9.04 -6.14 -18.11
C MET A 112 7.54 -6.21 -18.42
N ASP A 113 7.14 -7.11 -19.31
CA ASP A 113 5.73 -7.30 -19.69
C ASP A 113 4.90 -7.91 -18.55
N ILE A 114 5.50 -8.82 -17.78
CA ILE A 114 4.82 -9.46 -16.63
C ILE A 114 4.64 -8.46 -15.48
N GLU A 115 5.64 -7.61 -15.24
CA GLU A 115 5.58 -6.56 -14.22
C GLU A 115 4.50 -5.53 -14.57
N LEU A 116 4.43 -5.10 -15.84
CA LEU A 116 3.43 -4.15 -16.32
C LEU A 116 2.00 -4.73 -16.22
N LEU A 117 1.82 -6.00 -16.59
CA LEU A 117 0.54 -6.70 -16.49
C LEU A 117 0.07 -6.83 -15.04
N HIS A 118 0.98 -7.17 -14.12
CA HIS A 118 0.66 -7.29 -12.70
C HIS A 118 0.26 -5.94 -12.09
N VAL A 119 1.06 -4.90 -12.32
CA VAL A 119 0.75 -3.53 -11.86
C VAL A 119 -0.57 -3.04 -12.45
N GLY A 120 -0.83 -3.31 -13.72
CA GLY A 120 -2.09 -2.97 -14.36
C GLY A 120 -3.29 -3.69 -13.71
N ALA A 121 -3.20 -4.99 -13.52
CA ALA A 121 -4.25 -5.78 -12.88
C ALA A 121 -4.51 -5.35 -11.44
N THR A 122 -3.46 -5.15 -10.63
CA THR A 122 -3.57 -4.67 -9.25
C THR A 122 -4.21 -3.29 -9.21
N THR A 123 -3.81 -2.38 -10.10
CA THR A 123 -4.38 -1.02 -10.17
C THR A 123 -5.88 -1.06 -10.48
N VAL A 124 -6.31 -1.90 -11.43
CA VAL A 124 -7.73 -2.08 -11.76
C VAL A 124 -8.53 -2.59 -10.55
N VAL A 125 -8.03 -3.60 -9.85
CA VAL A 125 -8.68 -4.15 -8.66
C VAL A 125 -8.79 -3.10 -7.54
N ILE A 126 -7.73 -2.33 -7.32
CA ILE A 126 -7.69 -1.27 -6.31
C ILE A 126 -8.68 -0.15 -6.66
N ILE A 127 -8.73 0.29 -7.93
CA ILE A 127 -9.68 1.31 -8.39
C ILE A 127 -11.12 0.80 -8.25
N ALA A 128 -11.41 -0.42 -8.68
CA ALA A 128 -12.74 -1.02 -8.55
C ALA A 128 -13.18 -1.13 -7.08
N GLY A 129 -12.28 -1.60 -6.19
CA GLY A 129 -12.52 -1.66 -4.76
C GLY A 129 -12.73 -0.27 -4.13
N GLY A 130 -11.96 0.72 -4.57
CA GLY A 130 -12.12 2.12 -4.14
C GLY A 130 -13.46 2.72 -4.57
N ILE A 131 -13.88 2.48 -5.80
CA ILE A 131 -15.21 2.92 -6.30
C ILE A 131 -16.32 2.24 -5.49
N LEU A 132 -16.24 0.94 -5.26
CA LEU A 132 -17.23 0.21 -4.45
C LEU A 132 -17.29 0.74 -3.02
N ALA A 133 -16.14 0.99 -2.39
CA ALA A 133 -16.07 1.57 -1.04
C ALA A 133 -16.66 2.99 -1.00
N PHE A 134 -16.40 3.79 -2.04
CA PHE A 134 -16.95 5.13 -2.17
C PHE A 134 -18.47 5.09 -2.33
N LEU A 135 -18.99 4.24 -3.22
CA LEU A 135 -20.44 4.04 -3.38
C LEU A 135 -21.09 3.55 -2.10
N ALA A 136 -20.47 2.60 -1.40
CA ALA A 136 -20.94 2.11 -0.12
C ALA A 136 -21.02 3.23 0.93
N SER A 137 -20.11 4.21 0.90
CA SER A 137 -20.12 5.35 1.83
C SER A 137 -21.37 6.24 1.71
N PHE A 138 -22.02 6.28 0.56
CA PHE A 138 -23.30 6.98 0.37
C PHE A 138 -24.50 6.22 0.92
N LEU A 139 -24.41 4.90 1.06
CA LEU A 139 -25.47 4.07 1.63
C LEU A 139 -25.48 4.10 3.16
N VAL A 140 -24.35 4.48 3.76
CA VAL A 140 -24.20 4.58 5.22
C VAL A 140 -24.61 5.98 5.66
N VAL A 141 -25.90 6.17 5.93
CA VAL A 141 -26.49 7.45 6.36
C VAL A 141 -26.20 7.75 7.84
N THR A 142 -25.70 6.79 8.59
CA THR A 142 -25.40 6.92 10.03
C THR A 142 -23.88 6.91 10.28
N PRO A 143 -23.40 7.63 11.32
CA PRO A 143 -21.99 7.53 11.70
C PRO A 143 -21.63 6.06 11.93
N PRO A 144 -20.43 5.61 11.52
CA PRO A 144 -20.07 4.22 11.59
C PRO A 144 -20.25 3.72 13.02
N SER A 145 -21.22 2.83 13.21
CA SER A 145 -21.46 2.23 14.52
C SER A 145 -20.22 1.40 14.89
N VAL A 146 -19.95 1.28 16.18
CA VAL A 146 -18.87 0.41 16.71
C VAL A 146 -18.91 -0.97 16.06
N VAL A 147 -20.12 -1.46 15.70
CA VAL A 147 -20.35 -2.71 15.00
C VAL A 147 -19.65 -2.76 13.62
N VAL A 148 -19.72 -1.68 12.83
CA VAL A 148 -19.08 -1.62 11.51
C VAL A 148 -17.54 -1.66 11.65
N ILE A 149 -17.00 -0.95 12.63
CA ILE A 149 -15.57 -0.95 12.91
C ILE A 149 -15.10 -2.35 13.33
N VAL A 150 -15.86 -3.02 14.21
CA VAL A 150 -15.57 -4.39 14.67
C VAL A 150 -15.62 -5.39 13.51
N LEU A 151 -16.64 -5.28 12.63
CA LEU A 151 -16.77 -6.13 11.44
C LEU A 151 -15.61 -5.95 10.45
N LEU A 152 -15.20 -4.70 10.20
CA LEU A 152 -14.05 -4.40 9.35
C LEU A 152 -12.76 -4.97 9.94
N LEU A 153 -12.56 -4.85 11.25
CA LEU A 153 -11.40 -5.38 11.95
C LEU A 153 -11.39 -6.91 11.91
N LEU A 154 -12.54 -7.54 12.13
CA LEU A 154 -12.71 -8.99 12.02
C LEU A 154 -12.39 -9.49 10.60
N THR A 155 -12.92 -8.81 9.58
CA THR A 155 -12.66 -9.13 8.18
C THR A 155 -11.17 -9.02 7.84
N ALA A 156 -10.50 -7.96 8.32
CA ALA A 156 -9.07 -7.77 8.14
C ALA A 156 -8.24 -8.89 8.80
N ILE A 157 -8.62 -9.30 10.02
CA ILE A 157 -7.96 -10.40 10.74
C ILE A 157 -8.15 -11.73 10.01
N ILE A 158 -9.38 -12.04 9.55
CA ILE A 158 -9.67 -13.27 8.80
C ILE A 158 -8.85 -13.29 7.51
N LEU A 159 -8.82 -12.19 6.75
CA LEU A 159 -8.08 -12.09 5.52
C LEU A 159 -6.58 -12.27 5.75
N ALA A 160 -6.01 -11.62 6.77
CA ALA A 160 -4.62 -11.77 7.15
C ALA A 160 -4.29 -13.21 7.53
N THR A 161 -5.17 -13.90 8.29
CA THR A 161 -4.98 -15.29 8.69
C THR A 161 -4.99 -16.24 7.48
N ILE A 162 -5.91 -16.02 6.51
CA ILE A 162 -5.98 -16.85 5.29
C ILE A 162 -4.72 -16.65 4.44
N LEU A 163 -4.24 -15.42 4.29
CA LEU A 163 -3.04 -15.13 3.52
C LEU A 163 -1.80 -15.78 4.16
N THR A 164 -1.65 -15.66 5.48
CA THR A 164 -0.53 -16.25 6.21
C THR A 164 -0.55 -17.78 6.16
N SER A 165 -1.73 -18.40 6.25
CA SER A 165 -1.85 -19.86 6.18
C SER A 165 -1.50 -20.43 4.80
N ARG A 166 -1.75 -19.69 3.73
CA ARG A 166 -1.33 -20.08 2.37
C ARG A 166 0.19 -20.06 2.20
N GLU A 167 0.86 -19.04 2.72
CA GLU A 167 2.33 -18.96 2.67
C GLU A 167 3.00 -20.12 3.43
N LEU A 168 2.43 -20.54 4.57
CA LEU A 168 2.93 -21.69 5.34
C LEU A 168 2.72 -23.02 4.62
N ALA A 169 1.58 -23.19 3.93
CA ALA A 169 1.28 -24.40 3.17
C ALA A 169 2.20 -24.57 1.94
N GLU A 170 2.62 -23.47 1.31
CA GLU A 170 3.52 -23.49 0.14
C GLU A 170 4.98 -23.78 0.53
N LYS A 171 5.38 -23.41 1.75
CA LYS A 171 6.74 -23.65 2.27
C LYS A 171 6.99 -25.11 2.67
N HIS A 172 5.94 -25.92 2.83
CA HIS A 172 6.02 -27.34 3.20
C HIS A 172 5.81 -28.31 2.02
N ARG A 173 5.70 -27.79 0.78
CA ARG A 173 5.73 -28.57 -0.47
C ARG A 173 7.07 -28.45 -1.17
#